data_41e02cb4395dfd45c0a684f6e2392cea
#
_entry.id   41e02cb4395dfd45c0a684f6e2392cea
#
_cell.length_a   1.000
_cell.length_b   1.000
_cell.length_c   1.000
_cell.angle_alpha   90.00
_cell.angle_beta   90.00
_cell.angle_gamma   90.00
#
_symmetry.space_group_name_H-M   'P 1'
#
loop_
_entity.id
_entity.type
_entity.pdbx_description
1 polymer ?
#
loop_
_entity_poly.entity_id
_entity_poly.type
_entity_poly.pdbx_seq_one_letter_code
_entity_poly.pdbx_strand_id
1 'polypeptide(L)'
;MNKESIEIKEKEGLALINGTQFIAAYACCSLSKFHNCLLNADIISSISVEGTLSSVVPFSKEISDLRPFKGSKEVSKRIHDLLSNSQIVKSHKECDKVQDPYSIRCIPQVHGASWDAFYHLEKTVNTELNSVTDNPNIF
;
A
#
# COMPACT_ATOMS: atom_id res chain seq x y z
N MET A 1 -28.13 -9.66 25.28
CA MET A 1 -27.64 -8.40 25.90
C MET A 1 -28.70 -7.35 25.73
N ASN A 2 -29.41 -6.99 26.81
CA ASN A 2 -30.26 -5.81 26.81
C ASN A 2 -29.36 -4.59 26.80
N LYS A 3 -29.25 -3.94 25.66
CA LYS A 3 -28.60 -2.62 25.57
C LYS A 3 -29.67 -1.57 25.71
N GLU A 4 -29.48 -0.63 26.62
CA GLU A 4 -30.33 0.54 26.71
C GLU A 4 -30.27 1.33 25.40
N SER A 5 -31.42 1.85 24.96
CA SER A 5 -31.44 2.74 23.78
C SER A 5 -30.76 4.06 24.12
N ILE A 6 -29.92 4.53 23.19
CA ILE A 6 -29.31 5.86 23.32
C ILE A 6 -30.40 6.90 23.00
N GLU A 7 -30.59 7.87 23.88
CA GLU A 7 -31.46 9.01 23.63
C GLU A 7 -30.75 9.97 22.67
N ILE A 8 -31.35 10.20 21.50
CA ILE A 8 -30.86 11.12 20.47
C ILE A 8 -31.27 12.53 20.82
N LYS A 9 -30.28 13.43 20.91
CA LYS A 9 -30.47 14.86 21.21
C LYS A 9 -30.55 15.69 19.92
N GLU A 10 -30.66 17.02 20.10
CA GLU A 10 -30.75 17.97 19.01
C GLU A 10 -29.55 17.79 18.05
N LYS A 11 -29.80 17.82 16.76
CA LYS A 11 -28.87 17.63 15.66
C LYS A 11 -28.39 16.17 15.45
N GLU A 12 -28.36 15.32 16.48
CA GLU A 12 -27.76 13.98 16.38
C GLU A 12 -28.50 13.07 15.40
N GLY A 13 -29.82 13.16 15.34
CA GLY A 13 -30.62 12.39 14.38
C GLY A 13 -30.30 12.72 12.94
N LEU A 14 -30.14 14.01 12.62
CA LEU A 14 -29.76 14.46 11.27
C LEU A 14 -28.31 14.07 10.93
N ALA A 15 -27.40 14.20 11.88
CA ALA A 15 -26.00 13.83 11.71
C ALA A 15 -25.81 12.33 11.37
N LEU A 16 -26.65 11.45 11.95
CA LEU A 16 -26.61 10.02 11.67
C LEU A 16 -27.02 9.66 10.23
N ILE A 17 -27.85 10.45 9.57
CA ILE A 17 -28.36 10.16 8.22
C ILE A 17 -27.73 11.00 7.12
N ASN A 18 -27.26 12.21 7.42
CA ASN A 18 -26.68 13.13 6.44
C ASN A 18 -25.14 13.25 6.52
N GLY A 19 -24.51 12.66 7.53
CA GLY A 19 -23.06 12.75 7.71
C GLY A 19 -22.28 11.93 6.72
N THR A 20 -20.96 12.21 6.62
CA THR A 20 -20.01 11.50 5.76
C THR A 20 -19.48 10.20 6.37
N GLN A 21 -19.91 9.84 7.56
CA GLN A 21 -19.39 8.72 8.36
C GLN A 21 -19.48 7.37 7.63
N PHE A 22 -20.58 7.14 6.91
CA PHE A 22 -20.78 5.91 6.16
C PHE A 22 -19.74 5.76 5.04
N ILE A 23 -19.51 6.83 4.28
CA ILE A 23 -18.49 6.88 3.21
C ILE A 23 -17.10 6.72 3.82
N ALA A 24 -16.82 7.42 4.92
CA ALA A 24 -15.54 7.33 5.62
C ALA A 24 -15.26 5.91 6.13
N ALA A 25 -16.28 5.21 6.67
CA ALA A 25 -16.16 3.82 7.11
C ALA A 25 -15.80 2.88 5.94
N TYR A 26 -16.46 3.04 4.78
CA TYR A 26 -16.12 2.27 3.57
C TYR A 26 -14.71 2.59 3.06
N ALA A 27 -14.29 3.86 3.13
CA ALA A 27 -12.94 4.26 2.76
C ALA A 27 -11.89 3.58 3.66
N CYS A 28 -12.12 3.54 4.98
CA CYS A 28 -11.25 2.83 5.92
C CYS A 28 -11.15 1.33 5.62
N CYS A 29 -12.30 0.68 5.41
CA CYS A 29 -12.33 -0.74 5.04
C CYS A 29 -11.59 -1.01 3.71
N SER A 30 -11.75 -0.11 2.75
CA SER A 30 -11.07 -0.20 1.45
C SER A 30 -9.56 -0.01 1.58
N LEU A 31 -9.10 0.96 2.39
CA LEU A 31 -7.69 1.16 2.69
C LEU A 31 -7.04 -0.08 3.31
N SER A 32 -7.70 -0.68 4.31
CA SER A 32 -7.18 -1.90 4.95
C SER A 32 -7.01 -3.04 3.95
N LYS A 33 -7.99 -3.25 3.07
CA LYS A 33 -7.92 -4.27 2.02
C LYS A 33 -6.85 -3.93 0.98
N PHE A 34 -6.76 -2.67 0.58
CA PHE A 34 -5.78 -2.22 -0.41
C PHE A 34 -4.36 -2.37 0.11
N HIS A 35 -4.10 -1.99 1.37
CA HIS A 35 -2.81 -2.23 2.03
C HIS A 35 -2.40 -3.71 1.95
N ASN A 36 -3.32 -4.62 2.30
CA ASN A 36 -3.06 -6.05 2.22
C ASN A 36 -2.79 -6.52 0.79
N CYS A 37 -3.53 -6.00 -0.21
CA CYS A 37 -3.26 -6.30 -1.62
C CYS A 37 -1.85 -5.86 -2.05
N LEU A 38 -1.41 -4.66 -1.65
CA LEU A 38 -0.08 -4.15 -1.99
C LEU A 38 1.04 -4.99 -1.38
N LEU A 39 0.91 -5.37 -0.10
CA LEU A 39 1.88 -6.25 0.56
C LEU A 39 1.96 -7.62 -0.14
N ASN A 40 0.81 -8.22 -0.44
CA ASN A 40 0.77 -9.51 -1.14
C ASN A 40 1.36 -9.40 -2.56
N ALA A 41 1.12 -8.30 -3.27
CA ALA A 41 1.72 -8.08 -4.58
C ALA A 41 3.25 -8.09 -4.51
N ASP A 42 3.85 -7.43 -3.52
CA ASP A 42 5.31 -7.42 -3.34
C ASP A 42 5.85 -8.81 -2.97
N ILE A 43 5.14 -9.57 -2.12
CA ILE A 43 5.52 -10.94 -1.77
C ILE A 43 5.44 -11.86 -2.99
N ILE A 44 4.33 -11.81 -3.74
CA ILE A 44 4.14 -12.61 -4.95
C ILE A 44 5.19 -12.27 -6.00
N SER A 45 5.54 -10.99 -6.11
CA SER A 45 6.63 -10.55 -7.00
C SER A 45 7.98 -11.15 -6.60
N SER A 46 8.27 -11.24 -5.32
CA SER A 46 9.50 -11.90 -4.83
C SER A 46 9.54 -13.38 -5.23
N ILE A 47 8.43 -14.09 -5.06
CA ILE A 47 8.29 -15.48 -5.52
C ILE A 47 8.44 -15.59 -7.04
N SER A 48 7.90 -14.63 -7.78
CA SER A 48 8.02 -14.60 -9.25
C SER A 48 9.46 -14.38 -9.71
N VAL A 49 10.22 -13.51 -9.01
CA VAL A 49 11.66 -13.31 -9.26
C VAL A 49 12.43 -14.62 -9.12
N GLU A 50 12.18 -15.38 -8.04
CA GLU A 50 12.79 -16.71 -7.86
C GLU A 50 12.32 -17.72 -8.91
N GLY A 51 11.02 -17.83 -9.14
CA GLY A 51 10.44 -18.81 -10.05
C GLY A 51 10.86 -18.62 -11.51
N THR A 52 11.22 -17.40 -11.91
CA THR A 52 11.72 -17.08 -13.26
C THR A 52 13.24 -17.02 -13.35
N LEU A 53 13.96 -17.35 -12.29
CA LEU A 53 15.41 -17.18 -12.17
C LEU A 53 15.85 -15.78 -12.62
N SER A 54 15.21 -14.76 -12.04
CA SER A 54 15.46 -13.38 -12.39
C SER A 54 16.44 -12.71 -11.43
N SER A 55 17.12 -11.65 -11.91
CA SER A 55 18.10 -10.89 -11.14
C SER A 55 17.45 -10.01 -10.06
N VAL A 56 18.10 -9.88 -8.93
CA VAL A 56 17.74 -8.93 -7.87
C VAL A 56 18.33 -7.53 -8.05
N VAL A 57 19.16 -7.33 -9.07
CA VAL A 57 19.81 -6.04 -9.35
C VAL A 57 18.82 -4.87 -9.49
N PRO A 58 17.65 -5.03 -10.15
CA PRO A 58 16.68 -3.94 -10.25
C PRO A 58 16.14 -3.42 -8.89
N PHE A 59 16.27 -4.22 -7.84
CA PHE A 59 15.82 -3.90 -6.48
C PHE A 59 16.95 -3.36 -5.59
N SER A 60 18.12 -3.09 -6.14
CA SER A 60 19.26 -2.58 -5.38
C SER A 60 19.02 -1.15 -4.90
N LYS A 61 19.63 -0.81 -3.76
CA LYS A 61 19.53 0.51 -3.15
C LYS A 61 20.10 1.59 -4.09
N GLU A 62 21.19 1.28 -4.76
CA GLU A 62 21.88 2.20 -5.67
C GLU A 62 20.95 2.64 -6.81
N ILE A 63 20.20 1.71 -7.40
CA ILE A 63 19.24 2.00 -8.48
C ILE A 63 18.08 2.81 -7.94
N SER A 64 17.53 2.42 -6.78
CA SER A 64 16.38 3.12 -6.20
C SER A 64 16.71 4.54 -5.71
N ASP A 65 17.97 4.81 -5.36
CA ASP A 65 18.42 6.14 -4.95
C ASP A 65 18.56 7.12 -6.12
N LEU A 66 18.74 6.63 -7.36
CA LEU A 66 18.79 7.48 -8.55
C LEU A 66 17.43 8.16 -8.85
N ARG A 67 16.33 7.53 -8.46
CA ARG A 67 14.97 8.08 -8.58
C ARG A 67 14.21 7.86 -7.28
N PRO A 68 14.41 8.73 -6.28
CA PRO A 68 14.06 8.47 -4.89
C PRO A 68 12.57 8.69 -4.58
N PHE A 69 11.67 8.13 -5.38
CA PHE A 69 10.25 8.07 -5.05
C PHE A 69 10.05 7.11 -3.87
N LYS A 70 9.29 7.55 -2.88
CA LYS A 70 9.12 6.83 -1.61
C LYS A 70 8.64 5.40 -1.83
N GLY A 71 7.55 5.21 -2.55
CA GLY A 71 6.98 3.89 -2.81
C GLY A 71 7.95 2.97 -3.54
N SER A 72 8.64 3.46 -4.58
CA SER A 72 9.64 2.67 -5.31
C SER A 72 10.79 2.21 -4.42
N LYS A 73 11.30 3.07 -3.54
CA LYS A 73 12.37 2.72 -2.59
C LYS A 73 11.91 1.66 -1.59
N GLU A 74 10.71 1.80 -1.07
CA GLU A 74 10.16 0.84 -0.10
C GLU A 74 9.89 -0.52 -0.73
N VAL A 75 9.35 -0.56 -1.95
CA VAL A 75 9.17 -1.82 -2.70
C VAL A 75 10.51 -2.47 -3.00
N SER A 76 11.48 -1.72 -3.54
CA SER A 76 12.84 -2.23 -3.80
C SER A 76 13.44 -2.85 -2.54
N LYS A 77 13.39 -2.12 -1.42
CA LYS A 77 13.92 -2.60 -0.14
C LYS A 77 13.22 -3.88 0.32
N ARG A 78 11.88 -3.92 0.27
CA ARG A 78 11.09 -5.07 0.73
C ARG A 78 11.41 -6.32 -0.08
N ILE A 79 11.45 -6.22 -1.41
CA ILE A 79 11.77 -7.36 -2.29
C ILE A 79 13.22 -7.79 -2.08
N HIS A 80 14.16 -6.86 -1.99
CA HIS A 80 15.56 -7.16 -1.71
C HIS A 80 15.72 -7.89 -0.37
N ASP A 81 15.06 -7.43 0.69
CA ASP A 81 15.12 -8.04 2.01
C ASP A 81 14.53 -9.46 2.01
N LEU A 82 13.39 -9.67 1.33
CA LEU A 82 12.77 -10.99 1.18
C LEU A 82 13.67 -11.98 0.46
N LEU A 83 14.46 -11.53 -0.52
CA LEU A 83 15.32 -12.36 -1.36
C LEU A 83 16.77 -12.46 -0.87
N SER A 84 17.15 -11.74 0.18
CA SER A 84 18.53 -11.60 0.66
C SER A 84 19.24 -12.93 0.96
N ASN A 85 18.51 -13.94 1.41
CA ASN A 85 19.03 -15.27 1.74
C ASN A 85 18.63 -16.36 0.72
N SER A 86 18.02 -15.99 -0.40
CA SER A 86 17.55 -16.94 -1.39
C SER A 86 18.70 -17.77 -2.00
N GLN A 87 18.60 -19.09 -1.91
CA GLN A 87 19.52 -20.00 -2.57
C GLN A 87 19.26 -20.04 -4.09
N ILE A 88 18.02 -19.82 -4.51
CA ILE A 88 17.64 -19.76 -5.94
C ILE A 88 18.33 -18.55 -6.58
N VAL A 89 18.24 -17.38 -5.96
CA VAL A 89 18.95 -16.17 -6.46
C VAL A 89 20.46 -16.40 -6.53
N LYS A 90 21.05 -17.03 -5.52
CA LYS A 90 22.50 -17.32 -5.50
C LYS A 90 22.91 -18.31 -6.61
N SER A 91 22.07 -19.29 -6.93
CA SER A 91 22.41 -20.36 -7.88
C SER A 91 22.58 -19.88 -9.33
N HIS A 92 21.99 -18.75 -9.71
CA HIS A 92 22.08 -18.21 -11.08
C HIS A 92 22.69 -16.82 -11.18
N LYS A 93 23.46 -16.40 -10.16
CA LYS A 93 24.09 -15.07 -10.12
C LYS A 93 24.99 -14.81 -11.33
N GLU A 94 25.59 -15.84 -11.89
CA GLU A 94 26.49 -15.76 -13.05
C GLU A 94 25.87 -16.36 -14.31
N CYS A 95 24.57 -16.19 -14.50
CA CYS A 95 23.87 -16.70 -15.69
C CYS A 95 24.14 -15.85 -16.93
N ASP A 96 24.04 -16.46 -18.12
CA ASP A 96 24.25 -15.80 -19.42
C ASP A 96 23.13 -14.86 -19.86
N LYS A 97 22.09 -14.70 -19.03
CA LYS A 97 20.95 -13.85 -19.34
C LYS A 97 21.34 -12.38 -19.32
N VAL A 98 21.20 -11.70 -20.44
CA VAL A 98 21.58 -10.26 -20.57
C VAL A 98 20.70 -9.39 -19.68
N GLN A 99 19.40 -9.63 -19.66
CA GLN A 99 18.45 -8.95 -18.77
C GLN A 99 17.15 -9.74 -18.65
N ASP A 100 16.44 -9.47 -17.55
CA ASP A 100 15.11 -10.02 -17.29
C ASP A 100 14.01 -9.30 -18.08
N PRO A 101 12.81 -9.90 -18.20
CA PRO A 101 11.65 -9.23 -18.76
C PRO A 101 11.38 -7.90 -18.08
N TYR A 102 10.90 -6.93 -18.87
CA TYR A 102 10.59 -5.59 -18.33
C TYR A 102 9.61 -5.64 -17.17
N SER A 103 8.61 -6.55 -17.21
CA SER A 103 7.63 -6.75 -16.14
C SER A 103 8.26 -7.09 -14.78
N ILE A 104 9.41 -7.73 -14.75
CA ILE A 104 10.18 -7.97 -13.51
C ILE A 104 10.99 -6.72 -13.14
N ARG A 105 11.68 -6.14 -14.10
CA ARG A 105 12.58 -4.99 -13.85
C ARG A 105 11.84 -3.74 -13.40
N CYS A 106 10.59 -3.54 -13.82
CA CYS A 106 9.80 -2.36 -13.48
C CYS A 106 8.89 -2.53 -12.24
N ILE A 107 8.95 -3.67 -11.54
CA ILE A 107 8.16 -3.88 -10.31
C ILE A 107 8.28 -2.71 -9.33
N PRO A 108 9.49 -2.19 -9.00
CA PRO A 108 9.60 -1.07 -8.06
C PRO A 108 8.85 0.18 -8.49
N GLN A 109 8.85 0.49 -9.79
CA GLN A 109 8.19 1.67 -10.33
C GLN A 109 6.66 1.51 -10.33
N VAL A 110 6.17 0.35 -10.75
CA VAL A 110 4.72 0.08 -10.86
C VAL A 110 4.07 -0.07 -9.48
N HIS A 111 4.63 -0.93 -8.63
CA HIS A 111 4.12 -1.09 -7.27
C HIS A 111 4.35 0.16 -6.44
N GLY A 112 5.51 0.81 -6.61
CA GLY A 112 5.85 2.05 -5.92
C GLY A 112 4.85 3.17 -6.19
N ALA A 113 4.41 3.35 -7.44
CA ALA A 113 3.37 4.32 -7.77
C ALA A 113 2.05 4.00 -7.06
N SER A 114 1.70 2.72 -6.93
CA SER A 114 0.51 2.29 -6.19
C SER A 114 0.64 2.53 -4.68
N TRP A 115 1.83 2.34 -4.11
CA TRP A 115 2.12 2.68 -2.72
C TRP A 115 2.05 4.18 -2.47
N ASP A 116 2.59 5.01 -3.36
CA ASP A 116 2.51 6.48 -3.22
C ASP A 116 1.05 6.97 -3.26
N ALA A 117 0.23 6.38 -4.14
CA ALA A 117 -1.22 6.63 -4.18
C ALA A 117 -1.91 6.19 -2.88
N PHE A 118 -1.54 5.03 -2.33
CA PHE A 118 -2.05 4.55 -1.04
C PHE A 118 -1.72 5.52 0.10
N TYR A 119 -0.49 6.00 0.22
CA TYR A 119 -0.11 6.96 1.27
C TYR A 119 -0.87 8.28 1.17
N HIS A 120 -1.11 8.75 -0.06
CA HIS A 120 -1.93 9.93 -0.26
C HIS A 120 -3.38 9.71 0.23
N LEU A 121 -3.98 8.59 -0.16
CA LEU A 121 -5.34 8.24 0.24
C LEU A 121 -5.45 8.03 1.76
N GLU A 122 -4.50 7.32 2.37
CA GLU A 122 -4.42 7.10 3.82
C GLU A 122 -4.40 8.43 4.58
N LYS A 123 -3.54 9.36 4.16
CA LYS A 123 -3.48 10.70 4.74
C LYS A 123 -4.81 11.45 4.61
N THR A 124 -5.45 11.37 3.46
CA THR A 124 -6.73 12.05 3.19
C THR A 124 -7.84 11.48 4.08
N VAL A 125 -7.96 10.15 4.15
CA VAL A 125 -8.96 9.49 5.00
C VAL A 125 -8.72 9.78 6.48
N ASN A 126 -7.47 9.77 6.94
CA ASN A 126 -7.13 10.15 8.31
C ASN A 126 -7.52 11.60 8.64
N THR A 127 -7.38 12.52 7.69
CA THR A 127 -7.82 13.91 7.85
C THR A 127 -9.34 13.96 7.97
N GLU A 128 -10.06 13.28 7.09
CA GLU A 128 -11.53 13.22 7.11
C GLU A 128 -12.08 12.63 8.41
N LEU A 129 -11.50 11.55 8.91
CA LEU A 129 -11.90 10.89 10.16
C LEU A 129 -11.77 11.79 11.39
N ASN A 130 -10.88 12.78 11.35
CA ASN A 130 -10.63 13.71 12.43
C ASN A 130 -11.22 15.11 12.17
N SER A 131 -12.06 15.22 11.15
CA SER A 131 -12.70 16.47 10.76
C SER A 131 -14.13 16.57 11.28
N VAL A 132 -14.62 17.78 11.46
CA VAL A 132 -16.04 18.06 11.66
C VAL A 132 -16.66 18.25 10.30
N THR A 133 -17.51 17.32 9.87
CA THR A 133 -17.97 17.22 8.49
C THR A 133 -19.46 17.52 8.28
N ASP A 134 -20.20 17.72 9.37
CA ASP A 134 -21.64 18.03 9.31
C ASP A 134 -21.92 19.48 9.74
N ASN A 135 -23.07 20.01 9.33
CA ASN A 135 -23.53 21.36 9.65
C ASN A 135 -24.89 21.34 10.42
N PRO A 136 -25.23 22.43 11.13
CA PRO A 136 -24.43 23.61 11.45
C PRO A 136 -23.35 23.32 12.48
N ASN A 137 -22.22 24.05 12.43
CA ASN A 137 -21.19 24.03 13.46
C ASN A 137 -21.38 25.21 14.39
N ILE A 138 -21.17 24.98 15.70
CA ILE A 138 -21.22 26.00 16.74
C ILE A 138 -19.79 26.11 17.31
N PHE A 139 -19.26 27.34 17.32
CA PHE A 139 -17.91 27.65 17.79
C PHE A 139 -17.97 28.38 19.12
#